data_23218064f4f25c98b4d69f958fc60508
#
_entry.id   23218064f4f25c98b4d69f958fc60508
#
_cell.length_a   1.000
_cell.length_b   1.000
_cell.length_c   1.000
_cell.angle_alpha   90.00
_cell.angle_beta   90.00
_cell.angle_gamma   90.00
#
_symmetry.space_group_name_H-M   'P 1'
#
loop_
_entity.id
_entity.type
_entity.pdbx_description
1 polymer ?
#
loop_
_entity_poly.entity_id
_entity_poly.type
_entity_poly.pdbx_seq_one_letter_code
_entity_poly.pdbx_strand_id
1 'polypeptide(L)'
;MSEKKKSFFKKANKKNAAAENLSAAERAKAADVEEIVSPMRQIVNNFMSRKLAVGAMVLLIVMFITMFVGPLFMPKYSDSYTDVTQQNIPPTMSLASVPGELKNDIKMIDGYGTFTVGLSNSGHVYIWGSTKIGTTGVDVANIPADLPQGNIAMVAAGIDHVVAIDNDGKIWCWGNKKLGQYGTEAEVLAAGGEVNPNIAYFPQELADNGVVLSEVKKLTCGYQASAILMNDGTLYLWGNKNGYKNFDLFLAAGAMYDMDFTLNYIVGVNGRRNSIFTGSRGLYDVVRPNVGAKSVKIATYLDGRTIEDVVTTNNSLALILSDGDVCFAGDFSSDAVKAPTLGADEHYVDVVGGAMHYTGLTNKGNVYTWGRNNLDQCEMPGKTTGVSKIYGGSFQSYAVDENDDLVSSWGLKG
;
A
#
# COMPACT_ATOMS: atom_id res chain seq x y z
N MET A 1 -41.84 46.40 -18.16
CA MET A 1 -42.47 45.54 -19.19
C MET A 1 -41.67 45.71 -20.47
N SER A 2 -40.95 44.70 -20.92
CA SER A 2 -39.93 44.75 -21.97
C SER A 2 -40.56 45.04 -23.36
N GLU A 3 -39.86 45.81 -24.19
CA GLU A 3 -40.26 46.17 -25.57
C GLU A 3 -40.62 44.94 -26.45
N LYS A 4 -40.09 43.77 -26.16
CA LYS A 4 -40.48 42.52 -26.82
C LYS A 4 -41.93 42.10 -26.62
N LYS A 5 -42.58 42.46 -25.49
CA LYS A 5 -44.00 42.20 -25.26
C LYS A 5 -44.89 43.16 -26.07
N LYS A 6 -44.48 44.42 -26.25
CA LYS A 6 -45.22 45.38 -27.08
C LYS A 6 -45.22 45.05 -28.56
N SER A 7 -44.11 44.48 -29.06
CA SER A 7 -43.97 43.98 -30.45
C SER A 7 -44.88 42.78 -30.74
N PHE A 8 -45.03 41.86 -29.77
CA PHE A 8 -45.87 40.68 -29.93
C PHE A 8 -47.35 41.00 -29.97
N PHE A 9 -47.82 41.92 -29.12
CA PHE A 9 -49.22 42.39 -29.13
C PHE A 9 -49.55 43.19 -30.38
N LYS A 10 -48.61 43.99 -30.95
CA LYS A 10 -48.83 44.71 -32.21
C LYS A 10 -48.92 43.76 -33.41
N LYS A 11 -48.21 42.65 -33.42
CA LYS A 11 -48.29 41.62 -34.47
C LYS A 11 -49.59 40.81 -34.40
N ALA A 12 -50.06 40.50 -33.17
CA ALA A 12 -51.33 39.80 -32.97
C ALA A 12 -52.55 40.64 -33.40
N ASN A 13 -52.58 41.93 -33.06
CA ASN A 13 -53.63 42.82 -33.50
C ASN A 13 -53.64 43.04 -35.04
N LYS A 14 -52.49 43.06 -35.67
CA LYS A 14 -52.43 43.18 -37.14
C LYS A 14 -52.93 41.93 -37.88
N LYS A 15 -52.74 40.74 -37.27
CA LYS A 15 -53.27 39.47 -37.82
C LYS A 15 -54.79 39.37 -37.62
N ASN A 16 -55.35 39.86 -36.53
CA ASN A 16 -56.77 39.85 -36.31
C ASN A 16 -57.53 40.87 -37.18
N ALA A 17 -56.95 42.05 -37.44
CA ALA A 17 -57.54 43.06 -38.37
C ALA A 17 -57.48 42.61 -39.85
N ALA A 18 -56.52 41.77 -40.23
CA ALA A 18 -56.44 41.18 -41.58
C ALA A 18 -57.44 40.03 -41.77
N ALA A 19 -57.85 39.36 -40.68
CA ALA A 19 -58.80 38.25 -40.70
C ALA A 19 -60.26 38.75 -40.80
N GLU A 20 -60.51 39.94 -40.36
CA GLU A 20 -61.88 40.52 -40.44
C GLU A 20 -62.32 40.96 -41.84
N ASN A 21 -61.38 41.13 -42.77
CA ASN A 21 -61.63 41.56 -44.14
C ASN A 21 -61.72 40.46 -45.19
N LEU A 22 -61.63 39.17 -44.79
CA LEU A 22 -61.70 38.01 -45.68
C LEU A 22 -63.17 37.61 -45.91
N SER A 23 -63.53 37.25 -47.18
CA SER A 23 -64.85 36.71 -47.54
C SER A 23 -65.12 35.40 -46.79
N ALA A 24 -66.36 34.97 -46.58
CA ALA A 24 -66.72 33.75 -45.91
C ALA A 24 -66.05 32.47 -46.50
N ALA A 25 -65.82 32.51 -47.85
CA ALA A 25 -65.13 31.41 -48.54
C ALA A 25 -63.61 31.38 -48.26
N GLU A 26 -63.00 32.54 -48.07
CA GLU A 26 -61.59 32.66 -47.74
C GLU A 26 -61.37 32.36 -46.25
N ARG A 27 -62.30 32.62 -45.37
CA ARG A 27 -62.31 32.20 -43.94
C ARG A 27 -62.44 30.66 -43.82
N ALA A 28 -63.30 30.06 -44.66
CA ALA A 28 -63.40 28.60 -44.69
C ALA A 28 -62.13 27.92 -45.23
N LYS A 29 -61.46 28.48 -46.24
CA LYS A 29 -60.19 28.01 -46.73
C LYS A 29 -59.01 28.21 -45.74
N ALA A 30 -59.04 29.28 -44.98
CA ALA A 30 -58.06 29.55 -43.94
C ALA A 30 -58.23 28.67 -42.68
N ALA A 31 -59.48 28.23 -42.44
CA ALA A 31 -59.78 27.27 -41.34
C ALA A 31 -59.40 25.83 -41.68
N ASP A 32 -59.33 25.49 -43.01
CA ASP A 32 -59.03 24.12 -43.48
C ASP A 32 -57.54 23.88 -43.79
N VAL A 33 -56.67 24.84 -43.52
CA VAL A 33 -55.23 24.61 -43.51
C VAL A 33 -54.88 24.01 -42.17
N GLU A 34 -55.20 22.74 -41.97
CA GLU A 34 -54.52 21.93 -40.98
C GLU A 34 -53.02 22.02 -41.27
N GLU A 35 -52.26 22.61 -40.37
CA GLU A 35 -50.83 22.61 -40.44
C GLU A 35 -50.41 21.14 -40.37
N ILE A 36 -50.12 20.53 -41.53
CA ILE A 36 -49.66 19.13 -41.61
C ILE A 36 -48.31 19.06 -40.90
N VAL A 37 -48.38 18.88 -39.57
CA VAL A 37 -47.20 18.63 -38.76
C VAL A 37 -46.74 17.22 -39.10
N SER A 38 -45.49 17.08 -39.54
CA SER A 38 -44.96 15.76 -39.85
C SER A 38 -45.16 14.81 -38.66
N PRO A 39 -45.48 13.53 -38.89
CA PRO A 39 -45.71 12.56 -37.81
C PRO A 39 -44.59 12.53 -36.79
N MET A 40 -43.34 12.71 -37.24
CA MET A 40 -42.17 12.74 -36.38
C MET A 40 -42.18 13.97 -35.43
N ARG A 41 -42.59 15.13 -35.96
CA ARG A 41 -42.68 16.36 -35.13
C ARG A 41 -43.81 16.27 -34.09
N GLN A 42 -44.87 15.58 -34.42
CA GLN A 42 -45.98 15.29 -33.50
C GLN A 42 -45.54 14.35 -32.37
N ILE A 43 -44.79 13.29 -32.70
CA ILE A 43 -44.22 12.35 -31.73
C ILE A 43 -43.26 13.07 -30.78
N VAL A 44 -42.34 13.87 -31.32
CA VAL A 44 -41.38 14.63 -30.53
C VAL A 44 -42.09 15.64 -29.61
N ASN A 45 -43.06 16.38 -30.11
CA ASN A 45 -43.82 17.34 -29.29
C ASN A 45 -44.61 16.65 -28.17
N ASN A 46 -45.23 15.51 -28.46
CA ASN A 46 -45.97 14.72 -27.47
C ASN A 46 -45.02 14.11 -26.40
N PHE A 47 -43.85 13.72 -26.81
CA PHE A 47 -42.82 13.22 -25.90
C PHE A 47 -42.28 14.33 -24.99
N MET A 48 -41.92 15.48 -25.57
CA MET A 48 -41.37 16.62 -24.85
C MET A 48 -42.40 17.28 -23.89
N SER A 49 -43.69 17.10 -24.14
CA SER A 49 -44.75 17.58 -23.25
C SER A 49 -44.83 16.74 -21.95
N ARG A 50 -44.31 15.51 -21.94
CA ARG A 50 -44.35 14.62 -20.79
C ARG A 50 -43.09 14.77 -19.95
N LYS A 51 -43.11 15.58 -18.91
CA LYS A 51 -41.96 15.89 -18.04
C LYS A 51 -41.25 14.63 -17.51
N LEU A 52 -42.01 13.59 -17.12
CA LEU A 52 -41.43 12.31 -16.69
C LEU A 52 -40.67 11.58 -17.80
N ALA A 53 -41.18 11.58 -19.02
CA ALA A 53 -40.49 10.94 -20.17
C ALA A 53 -39.19 11.69 -20.53
N VAL A 54 -39.22 13.01 -20.48
CA VAL A 54 -38.02 13.86 -20.67
C VAL A 54 -36.99 13.59 -19.57
N GLY A 55 -37.42 13.52 -18.30
CA GLY A 55 -36.56 13.20 -17.16
C GLY A 55 -35.89 11.80 -17.31
N ALA A 56 -36.68 10.81 -17.70
CA ALA A 56 -36.15 9.44 -17.95
C ALA A 56 -35.13 9.42 -19.12
N MET A 57 -35.40 10.17 -20.18
CA MET A 57 -34.47 10.29 -21.31
C MET A 57 -33.15 10.96 -20.91
N VAL A 58 -33.20 12.03 -20.13
CA VAL A 58 -32.02 12.71 -19.60
C VAL A 58 -31.20 11.75 -18.74
N LEU A 59 -31.85 11.01 -17.86
CA LEU A 59 -31.21 10.01 -17.00
C LEU A 59 -30.51 8.92 -17.81
N LEU A 60 -31.17 8.39 -18.86
CA LEU A 60 -30.59 7.44 -19.78
C LEU A 60 -29.36 8.02 -20.51
N ILE A 61 -29.44 9.24 -20.99
CA ILE A 61 -28.30 9.93 -21.67
C ILE A 61 -27.12 10.06 -20.68
N VAL A 62 -27.37 10.47 -19.43
CA VAL A 62 -26.34 10.57 -18.40
C VAL A 62 -25.73 9.19 -18.12
N MET A 63 -26.54 8.14 -18.00
CA MET A 63 -26.04 6.76 -17.85
C MET A 63 -25.19 6.32 -19.04
N PHE A 64 -25.62 6.60 -20.26
CA PHE A 64 -24.83 6.30 -21.46
C PHE A 64 -23.50 7.05 -21.48
N ILE A 65 -23.52 8.35 -21.16
CA ILE A 65 -22.30 9.16 -21.10
C ILE A 65 -21.35 8.59 -20.03
N THR A 66 -21.83 8.30 -18.83
CA THR A 66 -21.00 7.71 -17.77
C THR A 66 -20.47 6.34 -18.15
N MET A 67 -21.25 5.51 -18.87
CA MET A 67 -20.82 4.16 -19.29
C MET A 67 -19.75 4.18 -20.38
N PHE A 68 -19.86 5.09 -21.36
CA PHE A 68 -18.96 5.12 -22.51
C PHE A 68 -17.81 6.14 -22.38
N VAL A 69 -18.04 7.24 -21.69
CA VAL A 69 -17.06 8.32 -21.52
C VAL A 69 -16.31 8.14 -20.20
N GLY A 70 -16.98 7.65 -19.14
CA GLY A 70 -16.36 7.38 -17.83
C GLY A 70 -15.09 6.54 -17.91
N PRO A 71 -15.07 5.41 -18.64
CA PRO A 71 -13.88 4.56 -18.77
C PRO A 71 -12.67 5.26 -19.41
N LEU A 72 -12.87 6.35 -20.14
CA LEU A 72 -11.77 7.13 -20.73
C LEU A 72 -10.97 7.91 -19.66
N PHE A 73 -11.59 8.14 -18.49
CA PHE A 73 -11.00 8.84 -17.36
C PHE A 73 -10.63 7.91 -16.21
N MET A 74 -10.96 6.61 -16.33
CA MET A 74 -10.60 5.61 -15.34
C MET A 74 -9.26 4.94 -15.69
N PRO A 75 -8.48 4.49 -14.69
CA PRO A 75 -7.30 3.68 -14.93
C PRO A 75 -7.67 2.45 -15.77
N LYS A 76 -6.85 2.13 -16.76
CA LYS A 76 -7.06 0.93 -17.59
C LYS A 76 -6.57 -0.29 -16.82
N TYR A 77 -7.47 -1.02 -16.24
CA TYR A 77 -7.19 -2.37 -15.73
C TYR A 77 -7.38 -3.40 -16.84
N SER A 78 -6.60 -4.49 -16.81
CA SER A 78 -6.84 -5.60 -17.73
C SER A 78 -8.13 -6.34 -17.34
N ASP A 79 -8.81 -6.95 -18.32
CA ASP A 79 -10.05 -7.72 -18.08
C ASP A 79 -9.84 -8.92 -17.12
N SER A 80 -8.59 -9.31 -16.92
CA SER A 80 -8.16 -10.37 -15.99
C SER A 80 -7.64 -9.85 -14.66
N TYR A 81 -7.71 -8.53 -14.42
CA TYR A 81 -7.23 -7.95 -13.18
C TYR A 81 -8.17 -8.35 -12.04
N THR A 82 -7.64 -9.16 -11.13
CA THR A 82 -8.30 -9.52 -9.89
C THR A 82 -7.37 -9.15 -8.73
N ASP A 83 -7.75 -8.15 -7.98
CA ASP A 83 -7.02 -7.76 -6.78
C ASP A 83 -7.59 -8.47 -5.56
N VAL A 84 -6.97 -9.57 -5.19
CA VAL A 84 -7.36 -10.36 -4.01
C VAL A 84 -7.09 -9.60 -2.70
N THR A 85 -6.25 -8.57 -2.74
CA THR A 85 -5.91 -7.79 -1.54
C THR A 85 -6.99 -6.78 -1.18
N GLN A 86 -7.84 -6.41 -2.13
CA GLN A 86 -8.97 -5.50 -1.92
C GLN A 86 -10.26 -6.21 -1.48
N GLN A 87 -10.24 -7.54 -1.38
CA GLN A 87 -11.39 -8.26 -0.83
C GLN A 87 -11.63 -7.84 0.62
N ASN A 88 -12.80 -7.30 0.87
CA ASN A 88 -13.26 -6.80 2.18
C ASN A 88 -12.68 -5.43 2.62
N ILE A 89 -11.98 -4.69 1.76
CA ILE A 89 -11.66 -3.29 2.04
C ILE A 89 -12.93 -2.45 1.80
N PRO A 90 -13.37 -1.64 2.76
CA PRO A 90 -14.46 -0.69 2.51
C PRO A 90 -14.11 0.24 1.33
N PRO A 91 -15.09 0.66 0.49
CA PRO A 91 -14.82 1.47 -0.71
C PRO A 91 -14.10 2.80 -0.47
N THR A 92 -14.04 3.25 0.78
CA THR A 92 -13.39 4.50 1.19
C THR A 92 -12.05 4.30 1.89
N MET A 93 -11.62 3.05 2.11
CA MET A 93 -10.41 2.75 2.86
C MET A 93 -9.31 2.26 1.93
N SER A 94 -8.23 2.98 1.87
CA SER A 94 -7.04 2.68 1.09
C SER A 94 -5.87 2.38 2.03
N LEU A 95 -4.98 1.45 1.66
CA LEU A 95 -3.76 1.16 2.42
C LEU A 95 -2.84 2.38 2.51
N ALA A 96 -2.85 3.24 1.51
CA ALA A 96 -2.11 4.50 1.53
C ALA A 96 -2.75 5.59 2.42
N SER A 97 -3.97 5.39 2.93
CA SER A 97 -4.70 6.38 3.74
C SER A 97 -4.31 6.29 5.21
N VAL A 98 -3.37 7.10 5.63
CA VAL A 98 -2.95 7.20 7.03
C VAL A 98 -4.08 7.79 7.89
N PRO A 99 -4.40 7.23 9.07
CA PRO A 99 -5.36 7.82 10.00
C PRO A 99 -5.04 9.28 10.34
N GLY A 100 -6.07 10.13 10.39
CA GLY A 100 -5.90 11.58 10.55
C GLY A 100 -5.12 11.97 11.80
N GLU A 101 -5.34 11.24 12.89
CA GLU A 101 -4.68 11.45 14.19
C GLU A 101 -3.18 11.12 14.15
N LEU A 102 -2.76 10.22 13.24
CA LEU A 102 -1.36 9.82 13.10
C LEU A 102 -0.59 10.73 12.13
N LYS A 103 -1.24 11.45 11.22
CA LYS A 103 -0.58 12.17 10.11
C LYS A 103 0.47 13.18 10.54
N ASN A 104 0.34 13.74 11.73
CA ASN A 104 1.24 14.78 12.25
C ASN A 104 2.01 14.29 13.49
N ASP A 105 2.16 12.98 13.64
CA ASP A 105 2.87 12.39 14.79
C ASP A 105 3.40 10.98 14.46
N ILE A 106 3.98 10.81 13.27
CA ILE A 106 4.42 9.51 12.78
C ILE A 106 5.80 9.15 13.33
N LYS A 107 5.85 8.23 14.28
CA LYS A 107 7.11 7.65 14.74
C LYS A 107 7.60 6.56 13.79
N MET A 108 6.70 5.65 13.39
CA MET A 108 6.98 4.60 12.41
C MET A 108 5.70 4.03 11.80
N ILE A 109 5.84 3.48 10.62
CA ILE A 109 4.78 2.73 9.92
C ILE A 109 5.40 1.45 9.39
N ASP A 110 4.67 0.34 9.50
CA ASP A 110 5.02 -0.93 8.88
C ASP A 110 3.76 -1.60 8.32
N GLY A 111 3.89 -2.35 7.24
CA GLY A 111 2.75 -2.99 6.61
C GLY A 111 3.11 -4.26 5.89
N TYR A 112 2.30 -5.29 6.09
CA TYR A 112 2.42 -6.54 5.38
C TYR A 112 1.04 -7.02 4.88
N GLY A 113 1.00 -7.54 3.66
CA GLY A 113 -0.25 -8.03 3.07
C GLY A 113 -1.27 -6.92 2.86
N THR A 114 -2.39 -7.00 3.57
CA THR A 114 -3.58 -6.18 3.34
C THR A 114 -3.84 -5.14 4.42
N PHE A 115 -2.97 -5.02 5.41
CA PHE A 115 -3.10 -4.03 6.49
C PHE A 115 -1.78 -3.33 6.79
N THR A 116 -1.87 -2.27 7.54
CA THR A 116 -0.74 -1.45 7.98
C THR A 116 -0.87 -1.17 9.47
N VAL A 117 0.24 -1.16 10.17
CA VAL A 117 0.35 -0.70 11.54
C VAL A 117 1.18 0.58 11.59
N GLY A 118 0.74 1.54 12.37
CA GLY A 118 1.46 2.79 12.63
C GLY A 118 1.59 3.04 14.11
N LEU A 119 2.65 3.73 14.45
CA LEU A 119 2.96 4.15 15.81
C LEU A 119 3.19 5.65 15.84
N SER A 120 2.54 6.34 16.77
CA SER A 120 2.81 7.75 17.03
C SER A 120 4.02 7.94 17.97
N ASN A 121 4.62 9.13 17.96
CA ASN A 121 5.65 9.49 18.95
C ASN A 121 5.11 9.46 20.38
N SER A 122 3.81 9.71 20.53
CA SER A 122 3.10 9.57 21.81
C SER A 122 2.86 8.12 22.23
N GLY A 123 3.32 7.12 21.47
CA GLY A 123 3.27 5.69 21.81
C GLY A 123 1.92 5.02 21.58
N HIS A 124 1.05 5.59 20.73
CA HIS A 124 -0.23 4.98 20.37
C HIS A 124 -0.13 4.19 19.08
N VAL A 125 -0.75 3.01 19.05
CA VAL A 125 -0.78 2.10 17.91
C VAL A 125 -2.06 2.30 17.12
N TYR A 126 -1.92 2.41 15.80
CA TYR A 126 -2.99 2.53 14.82
C TYR A 126 -2.92 1.38 13.81
N ILE A 127 -4.05 0.83 13.43
CA ILE A 127 -4.13 -0.23 12.41
C ILE A 127 -5.19 0.15 11.38
N TRP A 128 -4.84 0.02 10.09
CA TRP A 128 -5.78 0.31 9.01
C TRP A 128 -5.57 -0.63 7.82
N GLY A 129 -6.47 -0.56 6.84
CA GLY A 129 -6.54 -1.48 5.71
C GLY A 129 -7.52 -2.61 5.94
N SER A 130 -7.33 -3.74 5.28
CA SER A 130 -8.13 -4.96 5.48
C SER A 130 -7.54 -5.78 6.62
N THR A 131 -8.11 -5.62 7.80
CA THR A 131 -7.61 -6.19 9.06
C THR A 131 -8.12 -7.61 9.35
N LYS A 132 -9.18 -8.03 8.64
CA LYS A 132 -9.73 -9.39 8.75
C LYS A 132 -8.96 -10.33 7.83
N ILE A 133 -8.31 -11.33 8.41
CA ILE A 133 -7.42 -12.24 7.69
C ILE A 133 -8.17 -13.45 7.15
N GLY A 134 -8.51 -13.38 5.87
CA GLY A 134 -9.16 -14.47 5.13
C GLY A 134 -10.40 -15.03 5.85
N THR A 135 -10.51 -16.36 5.90
CA THR A 135 -11.60 -17.09 6.58
C THR A 135 -11.23 -17.54 7.99
N THR A 136 -10.10 -17.08 8.54
CA THR A 136 -9.56 -17.54 9.82
C THR A 136 -10.34 -17.06 11.03
N GLY A 137 -11.17 -16.03 10.88
CA GLY A 137 -11.84 -15.32 11.97
C GLY A 137 -10.91 -14.39 12.77
N VAL A 138 -9.66 -14.25 12.35
CA VAL A 138 -8.67 -13.35 12.94
C VAL A 138 -8.88 -11.94 12.41
N ASP A 139 -8.91 -10.96 13.31
CA ASP A 139 -8.93 -9.54 12.99
C ASP A 139 -7.78 -8.85 13.77
N VAL A 140 -6.76 -8.41 13.05
CA VAL A 140 -5.59 -7.75 13.67
C VAL A 140 -5.92 -6.38 14.25
N ALA A 141 -7.06 -5.78 13.91
CA ALA A 141 -7.56 -4.57 14.56
C ALA A 141 -8.01 -4.81 16.00
N ASN A 142 -8.18 -6.06 16.43
CA ASN A 142 -8.44 -6.40 17.81
C ASN A 142 -7.15 -6.31 18.64
N ILE A 143 -6.71 -5.08 18.87
CA ILE A 143 -5.56 -4.77 19.74
C ILE A 143 -5.87 -5.28 21.17
N PRO A 144 -4.92 -5.96 21.85
CA PRO A 144 -5.12 -6.40 23.23
C PRO A 144 -5.57 -5.25 24.13
N ALA A 145 -6.59 -5.47 24.94
CA ALA A 145 -7.17 -4.43 25.79
C ALA A 145 -6.19 -3.94 26.89
N ASP A 146 -5.21 -4.78 27.22
CA ASP A 146 -4.16 -4.51 28.20
C ASP A 146 -2.88 -3.94 27.56
N LEU A 147 -2.84 -3.77 26.23
CA LEU A 147 -1.73 -3.08 25.56
C LEU A 147 -1.63 -1.65 26.10
N PRO A 148 -0.46 -1.22 26.62
CA PRO A 148 -0.31 0.09 27.22
C PRO A 148 -0.22 1.19 26.15
N GLN A 149 -1.37 1.57 25.58
CA GLN A 149 -1.46 2.69 24.63
C GLN A 149 -0.86 3.96 25.25
N GLY A 150 0.00 4.63 24.49
CA GLY A 150 0.80 5.75 25.01
C GLY A 150 2.16 5.33 25.56
N ASN A 151 2.49 4.02 25.59
CA ASN A 151 3.77 3.50 26.06
C ASN A 151 4.48 2.57 25.05
N ILE A 152 4.03 2.53 23.79
CA ILE A 152 4.64 1.66 22.79
C ILE A 152 5.84 2.33 22.14
N ALA A 153 6.93 1.57 21.98
CA ALA A 153 8.20 2.03 21.45
C ALA A 153 8.43 1.61 19.99
N MET A 154 8.05 0.37 19.63
CA MET A 154 8.24 -0.21 18.29
C MET A 154 7.04 -1.06 17.91
N VAL A 155 6.77 -1.16 16.59
CA VAL A 155 5.76 -2.05 16.01
C VAL A 155 6.29 -2.70 14.74
N ALA A 156 5.80 -3.89 14.42
CA ALA A 156 6.04 -4.56 13.14
C ALA A 156 4.82 -5.39 12.72
N ALA A 157 4.57 -5.47 11.42
CA ALA A 157 3.45 -6.20 10.83
C ALA A 157 3.92 -7.44 10.08
N GLY A 158 3.34 -8.61 10.39
CA GLY A 158 3.38 -9.80 9.55
C GLY A 158 2.12 -9.92 8.70
N ILE A 159 1.97 -11.03 7.96
CA ILE A 159 0.79 -11.22 7.09
C ILE A 159 -0.52 -11.28 7.90
N ASP A 160 -0.48 -11.82 9.09
CA ASP A 160 -1.65 -12.15 9.91
C ASP A 160 -1.47 -11.87 11.41
N HIS A 161 -0.41 -11.15 11.77
CA HIS A 161 -0.09 -10.82 13.15
C HIS A 161 0.66 -9.49 13.25
N VAL A 162 0.70 -8.95 14.45
CA VAL A 162 1.44 -7.73 14.80
C VAL A 162 2.29 -8.01 16.02
N VAL A 163 3.49 -7.45 16.03
CA VAL A 163 4.39 -7.43 17.20
C VAL A 163 4.65 -5.99 17.60
N ALA A 164 4.61 -5.73 18.90
CA ALA A 164 4.98 -4.44 19.46
C ALA A 164 5.94 -4.63 20.65
N ILE A 165 6.78 -3.63 20.88
CA ILE A 165 7.62 -3.55 22.09
C ILE A 165 7.25 -2.26 22.80
N ASP A 166 6.96 -2.32 24.08
CA ASP A 166 6.70 -1.12 24.88
C ASP A 166 8.02 -0.51 25.42
N ASN A 167 7.91 0.68 26.03
CA ASN A 167 9.09 1.38 26.55
C ASN A 167 9.73 0.66 27.76
N ASP A 168 9.02 -0.28 28.37
CA ASP A 168 9.55 -1.12 29.45
C ASP A 168 10.25 -2.39 28.91
N GLY A 169 10.25 -2.57 27.58
CA GLY A 169 10.88 -3.69 26.89
C GLY A 169 10.01 -4.95 26.82
N LYS A 170 8.76 -4.89 27.26
CA LYS A 170 7.83 -6.02 27.14
C LYS A 170 7.36 -6.15 25.69
N ILE A 171 7.30 -7.39 25.22
CA ILE A 171 6.89 -7.71 23.86
C ILE A 171 5.43 -8.13 23.86
N TRP A 172 4.68 -7.56 22.95
CA TRP A 172 3.27 -7.78 22.73
C TRP A 172 3.05 -8.37 21.34
N CYS A 173 2.31 -9.47 21.25
CA CYS A 173 1.99 -10.11 19.98
C CYS A 173 0.49 -10.39 19.92
N TRP A 174 -0.14 -10.11 18.77
CA TRP A 174 -1.55 -10.46 18.58
C TRP A 174 -1.85 -10.76 17.10
N GLY A 175 -3.07 -11.23 16.83
CA GLY A 175 -3.49 -11.71 15.52
C GLY A 175 -3.61 -13.22 15.49
N ASN A 176 -3.08 -13.89 14.46
CA ASN A 176 -3.11 -15.34 14.34
C ASN A 176 -2.01 -15.97 15.20
N LYS A 177 -2.38 -16.96 16.02
CA LYS A 177 -1.44 -17.71 16.87
C LYS A 177 -1.20 -19.15 16.45
N LYS A 178 -1.94 -19.62 15.44
CA LYS A 178 -1.97 -21.06 15.08
C LYS A 178 -0.64 -21.61 14.57
N LEU A 179 0.22 -20.74 14.07
CA LEU A 179 1.50 -21.10 13.46
C LEU A 179 2.70 -20.54 14.23
N GLY A 180 2.53 -20.28 15.53
CA GLY A 180 3.59 -19.85 16.42
C GLY A 180 3.90 -18.35 16.36
N GLN A 181 3.04 -17.54 15.76
CA GLN A 181 3.24 -16.08 15.71
C GLN A 181 3.29 -15.46 17.10
N TYR A 182 2.66 -16.09 18.09
CA TYR A 182 2.84 -15.78 19.53
C TYR A 182 2.46 -16.96 20.41
N GLY A 183 2.83 -16.88 21.69
CA GLY A 183 2.64 -17.91 22.69
C GLY A 183 3.87 -18.80 22.85
N THR A 184 4.22 -19.08 24.10
CA THR A 184 5.39 -19.93 24.46
C THR A 184 5.04 -21.42 24.38
N GLU A 185 6.06 -22.26 24.29
CA GLU A 185 5.91 -23.72 24.39
C GLU A 185 5.29 -24.11 25.74
N ALA A 186 5.73 -23.45 26.83
CA ALA A 186 5.22 -23.67 28.17
C ALA A 186 3.71 -23.41 28.29
N GLU A 187 3.22 -22.35 27.64
CA GLU A 187 1.77 -22.04 27.62
C GLU A 187 0.95 -23.11 26.88
N VAL A 188 1.49 -23.63 25.77
CA VAL A 188 0.84 -24.71 25.01
C VAL A 188 0.74 -25.98 25.85
N LEU A 189 1.82 -26.37 26.50
CA LEU A 189 1.86 -27.56 27.38
C LEU A 189 0.93 -27.37 28.61
N ALA A 190 0.94 -26.21 29.23
CA ALA A 190 0.07 -25.89 30.37
C ALA A 190 -1.43 -25.93 30.00
N ALA A 191 -1.77 -25.61 28.75
CA ALA A 191 -3.11 -25.73 28.21
C ALA A 191 -3.49 -27.18 27.79
N GLY A 192 -2.60 -28.16 27.99
CA GLY A 192 -2.81 -29.55 27.61
C GLY A 192 -2.63 -29.82 26.11
N GLY A 193 -1.99 -28.89 25.38
CA GLY A 193 -1.63 -29.05 23.98
C GLY A 193 -0.35 -29.85 23.77
N GLU A 194 -0.08 -30.23 22.53
CA GLU A 194 1.16 -30.88 22.11
C GLU A 194 2.06 -29.88 21.39
N VAL A 195 3.39 -30.01 21.60
CA VAL A 195 4.38 -29.20 20.91
C VAL A 195 4.45 -29.59 19.45
N ASN A 196 4.29 -28.61 18.57
CA ASN A 196 4.42 -28.81 17.13
C ASN A 196 5.86 -28.56 16.68
N PRO A 197 6.58 -29.57 16.14
CA PRO A 197 7.98 -29.42 15.72
C PRO A 197 8.18 -28.44 14.56
N ASN A 198 7.12 -28.11 13.83
CA ASN A 198 7.14 -27.13 12.73
C ASN A 198 6.96 -25.69 13.19
N ILE A 199 6.89 -25.44 14.49
CA ILE A 199 6.75 -24.14 15.10
C ILE A 199 8.00 -23.83 15.92
N ALA A 200 8.56 -22.63 15.72
CA ALA A 200 9.44 -22.00 16.68
C ALA A 200 8.56 -21.12 17.57
N TYR A 201 8.31 -21.58 18.80
CA TYR A 201 7.48 -20.84 19.73
C TYR A 201 8.15 -19.54 20.18
N PHE A 202 7.35 -18.60 20.65
CA PHE A 202 7.88 -17.36 21.22
C PHE A 202 8.88 -17.68 22.33
N PRO A 203 10.10 -17.10 22.32
CA PRO A 203 11.13 -17.44 23.27
C PRO A 203 10.70 -17.17 24.70
N GLN A 204 10.85 -18.19 25.58
CA GLN A 204 10.49 -18.06 27.01
C GLN A 204 11.28 -16.94 27.70
N GLU A 205 12.55 -16.78 27.33
CA GLU A 205 13.40 -15.71 27.84
C GLU A 205 12.80 -14.31 27.59
N LEU A 206 12.26 -14.10 26.36
CA LEU A 206 11.60 -12.84 26.03
C LEU A 206 10.25 -12.67 26.75
N ALA A 207 9.54 -13.78 27.00
CA ALA A 207 8.30 -13.77 27.74
C ALA A 207 8.52 -13.37 29.22
N ASP A 208 9.61 -13.87 29.80
CA ASP A 208 9.93 -13.67 31.23
C ASP A 208 10.59 -12.30 31.49
N ASN A 209 11.48 -11.88 30.61
CA ASN A 209 12.39 -10.75 30.85
C ASN A 209 12.17 -9.55 29.91
N GLY A 210 11.50 -9.77 28.77
CA GLY A 210 11.44 -8.76 27.72
C GLY A 210 12.81 -8.50 27.07
N VAL A 211 13.02 -7.29 26.58
CA VAL A 211 14.28 -6.81 26.00
C VAL A 211 14.69 -5.48 26.61
N VAL A 212 15.99 -5.20 26.60
CA VAL A 212 16.49 -3.84 26.86
C VAL A 212 16.31 -3.04 25.55
N LEU A 213 15.36 -2.12 25.54
CA LEU A 213 14.93 -1.42 24.33
C LEU A 213 16.09 -0.73 23.57
N SER A 214 17.03 -0.12 24.29
CA SER A 214 18.21 0.53 23.70
C SER A 214 19.19 -0.44 23.01
N GLU A 215 19.06 -1.73 23.29
CA GLU A 215 19.87 -2.80 22.68
C GLU A 215 19.18 -3.45 21.48
N VAL A 216 17.90 -3.12 21.24
CA VAL A 216 17.18 -3.60 20.05
C VAL A 216 17.65 -2.82 18.83
N LYS A 217 18.21 -3.54 17.87
CA LYS A 217 18.59 -3.00 16.57
C LYS A 217 17.41 -2.96 15.60
N LYS A 218 16.67 -4.06 15.51
CA LYS A 218 15.58 -4.22 14.53
C LYS A 218 14.48 -5.12 15.08
N LEU A 219 13.24 -4.70 14.92
CA LEU A 219 12.05 -5.53 15.04
C LEU A 219 11.48 -5.69 13.64
N THR A 220 11.28 -6.92 13.18
CA THR A 220 10.74 -7.17 11.84
C THR A 220 9.84 -8.40 11.84
N CYS A 221 8.85 -8.40 10.97
CA CYS A 221 7.97 -9.54 10.74
C CYS A 221 7.95 -9.89 9.26
N GLY A 222 7.83 -11.17 8.99
CA GLY A 222 7.64 -11.70 7.65
C GLY A 222 6.24 -12.31 7.47
N TYR A 223 6.12 -13.29 6.57
CA TYR A 223 4.85 -13.92 6.25
C TYR A 223 4.15 -14.49 7.50
N GLN A 224 4.81 -15.38 8.25
CA GLN A 224 4.27 -15.96 9.49
C GLN A 224 5.38 -16.18 10.52
N ALA A 225 6.35 -15.30 10.54
CA ALA A 225 7.44 -15.31 11.51
C ALA A 225 7.80 -13.90 11.91
N SER A 226 8.45 -13.79 13.05
CA SER A 226 8.90 -12.52 13.62
C SER A 226 10.32 -12.66 14.13
N ALA A 227 11.04 -11.55 14.14
CA ALA A 227 12.40 -11.51 14.64
C ALA A 227 12.70 -10.22 15.41
N ILE A 228 13.50 -10.33 16.43
CA ILE A 228 14.17 -9.23 17.11
C ILE A 228 15.67 -9.43 16.94
N LEU A 229 16.34 -8.48 16.32
CA LEU A 229 17.78 -8.45 16.18
C LEU A 229 18.33 -7.44 17.19
N MET A 230 19.27 -7.86 18.02
CA MET A 230 19.93 -7.03 19.02
C MET A 230 21.19 -6.37 18.44
N ASN A 231 21.68 -5.31 19.05
CA ASN A 231 22.90 -4.59 18.62
C ASN A 231 24.16 -5.45 18.65
N ASP A 232 24.21 -6.42 19.55
CA ASP A 232 25.31 -7.41 19.62
C ASP A 232 25.24 -8.50 18.55
N GLY A 233 24.17 -8.49 17.77
CA GLY A 233 23.87 -9.46 16.72
C GLY A 233 23.03 -10.66 17.16
N THR A 234 22.69 -10.77 18.45
CA THR A 234 21.77 -11.82 18.93
C THR A 234 20.45 -11.73 18.16
N LEU A 235 20.00 -12.87 17.66
CA LEU A 235 18.75 -12.99 16.87
C LEU A 235 17.74 -13.83 17.63
N TYR A 236 16.63 -13.24 18.01
CA TYR A 236 15.42 -13.96 18.45
C TYR A 236 14.50 -14.13 17.25
N LEU A 237 14.11 -15.37 16.96
CA LEU A 237 13.33 -15.75 15.78
C LEU A 237 12.24 -16.73 16.20
N TRP A 238 11.00 -16.46 15.85
CA TRP A 238 9.86 -17.33 16.15
C TRP A 238 8.80 -17.31 15.05
N GLY A 239 7.91 -18.31 15.04
CA GLY A 239 6.81 -18.45 14.08
C GLY A 239 6.84 -19.76 13.30
N ASN A 240 6.28 -19.75 12.11
CA ASN A 240 6.10 -20.91 11.24
C ASN A 240 7.42 -21.30 10.55
N LYS A 241 8.05 -22.38 11.00
CA LYS A 241 9.27 -22.91 10.37
C LYS A 241 9.06 -23.29 8.91
N ASN A 242 7.89 -23.86 8.57
CA ASN A 242 7.57 -24.28 7.21
C ASN A 242 7.32 -23.11 6.25
N GLY A 243 7.16 -21.89 6.75
CA GLY A 243 7.05 -20.68 5.94
C GLY A 243 8.36 -20.30 5.24
N TYR A 244 9.50 -20.82 5.74
CA TYR A 244 10.81 -20.44 5.23
C TYR A 244 11.69 -21.67 5.02
N LYS A 245 12.35 -21.74 3.89
CA LYS A 245 13.22 -22.87 3.51
C LYS A 245 14.49 -22.99 4.35
N ASN A 246 14.86 -21.97 5.09
CA ASN A 246 16.10 -21.85 5.85
C ASN A 246 15.90 -21.47 7.33
N PHE A 247 14.70 -21.63 7.86
CA PHE A 247 14.37 -21.20 9.22
C PHE A 247 15.30 -21.82 10.28
N ASP A 248 15.48 -23.14 10.25
CA ASP A 248 16.30 -23.85 11.24
C ASP A 248 17.80 -23.47 11.14
N LEU A 249 18.26 -23.05 9.96
CA LEU A 249 19.63 -22.54 9.80
C LEU A 249 19.82 -21.20 10.52
N PHE A 250 18.81 -20.36 10.52
CA PHE A 250 18.85 -19.09 11.25
C PHE A 250 18.71 -19.28 12.75
N LEU A 251 17.94 -20.25 13.22
CA LEU A 251 17.89 -20.60 14.66
C LEU A 251 19.26 -21.09 15.16
N ALA A 252 20.04 -21.76 14.32
CA ALA A 252 21.36 -22.25 14.64
C ALA A 252 22.50 -21.28 14.30
N ALA A 253 22.17 -20.16 13.65
CA ALA A 253 23.15 -19.18 13.23
C ALA A 253 23.74 -18.41 14.43
N GLY A 254 24.99 -18.02 14.30
CA GLY A 254 25.59 -17.07 15.23
C GLY A 254 25.07 -15.64 15.03
N ALA A 255 25.83 -14.69 15.59
CA ALA A 255 25.46 -13.28 15.51
C ALA A 255 25.36 -12.77 14.05
N MET A 256 24.32 -12.01 13.78
CA MET A 256 24.06 -11.34 12.50
C MET A 256 24.25 -9.83 12.65
N TYR A 257 24.75 -9.17 11.61
CA TYR A 257 24.76 -7.72 11.56
C TYR A 257 23.38 -7.14 11.24
N ASP A 258 22.70 -7.73 10.26
CA ASP A 258 21.35 -7.35 9.84
C ASP A 258 20.61 -8.56 9.28
N MET A 259 19.28 -8.48 9.20
CA MET A 259 18.45 -9.51 8.61
C MET A 259 17.12 -8.97 8.11
N ASP A 260 16.51 -9.69 7.17
CA ASP A 260 15.15 -9.40 6.69
C ASP A 260 14.50 -10.66 6.10
N PHE A 261 13.20 -10.59 5.80
CA PHE A 261 12.40 -11.70 5.30
C PHE A 261 11.99 -11.47 3.85
N THR A 262 12.36 -12.37 2.94
CA THR A 262 11.65 -12.55 1.67
C THR A 262 10.40 -13.43 1.89
N LEU A 263 9.63 -13.70 0.85
CA LEU A 263 8.45 -14.57 0.97
C LEU A 263 8.81 -15.99 1.47
N ASN A 264 9.97 -16.54 1.07
CA ASN A 264 10.33 -17.94 1.29
C ASN A 264 11.68 -18.15 1.99
N TYR A 265 12.43 -17.10 2.23
CA TYR A 265 13.78 -17.17 2.82
C TYR A 265 13.96 -16.06 3.85
N ILE A 266 14.72 -16.37 4.88
CA ILE A 266 15.32 -15.38 5.76
C ILE A 266 16.69 -15.01 5.16
N VAL A 267 17.00 -13.73 5.14
CA VAL A 267 18.26 -13.19 4.63
C VAL A 267 18.99 -12.52 5.78
N GLY A 268 20.25 -12.86 5.99
CA GLY A 268 21.11 -12.23 7.00
C GLY A 268 22.37 -11.64 6.40
N VAL A 269 22.89 -10.63 7.03
CA VAL A 269 24.21 -10.06 6.78
C VAL A 269 25.13 -10.47 7.91
N ASN A 270 26.31 -11.00 7.59
CA ASN A 270 27.26 -11.43 8.61
C ASN A 270 27.84 -10.27 9.42
N GLY A 271 28.43 -10.56 10.58
CA GLY A 271 28.99 -9.52 11.47
C GLY A 271 30.13 -8.70 10.85
N ARG A 272 30.80 -9.21 9.81
CA ARG A 272 31.82 -8.46 9.04
C ARG A 272 31.21 -7.56 7.95
N ARG A 273 29.92 -7.64 7.73
CA ARG A 273 29.18 -6.87 6.71
C ARG A 273 29.68 -7.05 5.27
N ASN A 274 30.19 -8.24 4.95
CA ASN A 274 30.82 -8.54 3.66
C ASN A 274 30.24 -9.76 2.95
N SER A 275 29.19 -10.38 3.50
CA SER A 275 28.50 -11.49 2.89
C SER A 275 27.04 -11.58 3.33
N ILE A 276 26.24 -12.19 2.47
CA ILE A 276 24.85 -12.52 2.74
C ILE A 276 24.77 -13.98 3.18
N PHE A 277 24.00 -14.24 4.20
CA PHE A 277 23.69 -15.58 4.69
C PHE A 277 22.23 -15.92 4.39
N THR A 278 22.00 -16.98 3.63
CA THR A 278 20.66 -17.49 3.33
C THR A 278 20.59 -19.01 3.50
N GLY A 279 21.70 -19.66 3.73
CA GLY A 279 21.79 -21.13 3.75
C GLY A 279 21.63 -21.80 2.38
N SER A 280 21.31 -21.05 1.34
CA SER A 280 21.15 -21.56 -0.03
C SER A 280 22.29 -21.04 -0.90
N ARG A 281 23.11 -21.98 -1.40
CA ARG A 281 24.18 -21.60 -2.32
C ARG A 281 23.59 -21.21 -3.67
N GLY A 282 24.01 -20.05 -4.17
CA GLY A 282 23.86 -19.67 -5.57
C GLY A 282 22.84 -18.56 -5.87
N LEU A 283 21.73 -18.46 -5.16
CA LEU A 283 20.71 -17.46 -5.52
C LEU A 283 21.09 -16.03 -5.06
N TYR A 284 21.78 -15.92 -3.95
CA TYR A 284 22.14 -14.65 -3.31
C TYR A 284 23.64 -14.39 -3.21
N ASP A 285 24.48 -15.30 -3.71
CA ASP A 285 25.94 -15.10 -3.78
C ASP A 285 26.36 -14.13 -4.88
N VAL A 286 25.44 -13.81 -5.75
CA VAL A 286 25.63 -12.97 -6.94
C VAL A 286 24.74 -11.75 -6.82
N VAL A 287 25.33 -10.59 -6.99
CA VAL A 287 24.62 -9.31 -7.01
C VAL A 287 24.64 -8.71 -8.41
N ARG A 288 23.61 -7.96 -8.72
CA ARG A 288 23.53 -7.10 -9.89
C ARG A 288 23.75 -5.66 -9.43
N PRO A 289 24.83 -5.01 -9.91
CA PRO A 289 25.04 -3.57 -9.72
C PRO A 289 23.85 -2.78 -10.26
N ASN A 290 23.53 -1.66 -9.65
CA ASN A 290 22.49 -0.77 -10.16
C ASN A 290 22.87 -0.19 -11.52
N VAL A 291 24.16 0.05 -11.74
CA VAL A 291 24.72 0.50 -13.02
C VAL A 291 25.51 -0.66 -13.64
N GLY A 292 25.05 -1.14 -14.78
CA GLY A 292 25.67 -2.26 -15.49
C GLY A 292 24.77 -3.51 -15.56
N ALA A 293 24.95 -4.32 -16.59
CA ALA A 293 24.00 -5.41 -16.89
C ALA A 293 24.41 -6.77 -16.40
N LYS A 294 25.64 -6.96 -15.90
CA LYS A 294 26.18 -8.28 -15.55
C LYS A 294 26.18 -8.49 -14.04
N SER A 295 25.70 -9.65 -13.64
CA SER A 295 25.79 -10.11 -12.27
C SER A 295 27.25 -10.44 -11.90
N VAL A 296 27.67 -10.06 -10.71
CA VAL A 296 29.01 -10.30 -10.16
C VAL A 296 28.91 -10.97 -8.78
N LYS A 297 29.94 -11.69 -8.37
CA LYS A 297 29.99 -12.19 -7.01
C LYS A 297 30.02 -11.05 -6.01
N ILE A 298 29.26 -11.16 -4.93
CA ILE A 298 29.14 -10.11 -3.92
C ILE A 298 30.50 -9.69 -3.37
N ALA A 299 31.38 -10.63 -3.04
CA ALA A 299 32.70 -10.35 -2.53
C ALA A 299 33.56 -9.49 -3.48
N THR A 300 33.41 -9.69 -4.79
CA THR A 300 34.11 -8.90 -5.82
C THR A 300 33.49 -7.53 -5.97
N TYR A 301 32.16 -7.43 -5.84
CA TYR A 301 31.45 -6.16 -5.99
C TYR A 301 31.67 -5.19 -4.83
N LEU A 302 31.79 -5.74 -3.63
CA LEU A 302 32.02 -4.91 -2.44
C LEU A 302 33.35 -4.14 -2.50
N ASP A 303 34.40 -4.76 -2.99
CA ASP A 303 35.73 -4.10 -3.17
C ASP A 303 36.14 -3.23 -1.97
N GLY A 304 36.05 -3.79 -0.76
CA GLY A 304 36.36 -3.10 0.49
C GLY A 304 35.22 -2.34 1.14
N ARG A 305 34.09 -2.15 0.45
CA ARG A 305 32.86 -1.58 1.02
C ARG A 305 32.17 -2.59 1.93
N THR A 306 31.31 -2.09 2.81
CA THR A 306 30.49 -2.90 3.70
C THR A 306 29.01 -2.78 3.38
N ILE A 307 28.28 -3.82 3.71
CA ILE A 307 26.81 -3.81 3.65
C ILE A 307 26.32 -3.07 4.89
N GLU A 308 25.56 -2.01 4.70
CA GLU A 308 24.97 -1.24 5.79
C GLU A 308 23.56 -1.70 6.12
N ASP A 309 22.78 -2.10 5.10
CA ASP A 309 21.42 -2.55 5.28
C ASP A 309 21.04 -3.61 4.24
N VAL A 310 20.14 -4.52 4.60
CA VAL A 310 19.48 -5.46 3.72
C VAL A 310 17.98 -5.23 3.76
N VAL A 311 17.40 -4.99 2.60
CA VAL A 311 15.97 -4.73 2.42
C VAL A 311 15.42 -5.71 1.41
N THR A 312 14.31 -6.35 1.72
CA THR A 312 13.74 -7.39 0.88
C THR A 312 12.43 -6.99 0.21
N THR A 313 12.15 -7.67 -0.89
CA THR A 313 10.82 -7.88 -1.45
C THR A 313 10.47 -9.36 -1.35
N ASN A 314 9.34 -9.77 -1.92
CA ASN A 314 8.98 -11.19 -1.94
C ASN A 314 10.07 -12.08 -2.56
N ASN A 315 10.76 -11.61 -3.60
CA ASN A 315 11.65 -12.44 -4.43
C ASN A 315 13.07 -11.89 -4.59
N SER A 316 13.32 -10.67 -4.18
CA SER A 316 14.62 -10.01 -4.33
C SER A 316 15.02 -9.29 -3.05
N LEU A 317 16.27 -8.90 -3.00
CA LEU A 317 16.78 -8.03 -1.95
C LEU A 317 17.63 -6.91 -2.56
N ALA A 318 17.60 -5.77 -1.90
CA ALA A 318 18.50 -4.65 -2.11
C ALA A 318 19.51 -4.60 -0.97
N LEU A 319 20.75 -4.32 -1.30
CA LEU A 319 21.82 -4.04 -0.35
C LEU A 319 22.20 -2.57 -0.48
N ILE A 320 22.19 -1.87 0.63
CA ILE A 320 22.75 -0.53 0.74
C ILE A 320 24.18 -0.68 1.22
N LEU A 321 25.11 -0.08 0.50
CA LEU A 321 26.53 -0.15 0.80
C LEU A 321 27.01 1.11 1.54
N SER A 322 28.19 1.03 2.14
CA SER A 322 28.80 2.11 2.95
C SER A 322 29.03 3.44 2.21
N ASP A 323 29.00 3.41 0.89
CA ASP A 323 29.07 4.60 0.03
C ASP A 323 27.70 5.08 -0.48
N GLY A 324 26.61 4.43 -0.03
CA GLY A 324 25.25 4.73 -0.47
C GLY A 324 24.89 4.16 -1.85
N ASP A 325 25.77 3.32 -2.43
CA ASP A 325 25.43 2.56 -3.62
C ASP A 325 24.43 1.43 -3.28
N VAL A 326 23.59 1.07 -4.24
CA VAL A 326 22.57 0.01 -4.09
C VAL A 326 22.82 -1.07 -5.12
N CYS A 327 22.87 -2.32 -4.67
CA CYS A 327 22.89 -3.47 -5.55
C CYS A 327 21.81 -4.49 -5.16
N PHE A 328 21.48 -5.37 -6.08
CA PHE A 328 20.36 -6.31 -5.93
C PHE A 328 20.80 -7.75 -6.02
N ALA A 329 20.10 -8.63 -5.31
CA ALA A 329 20.24 -10.08 -5.42
C ALA A 329 18.87 -10.76 -5.49
N GLY A 330 18.81 -12.02 -5.90
CA GLY A 330 17.61 -12.83 -5.99
C GLY A 330 17.02 -12.90 -7.39
N ASP A 331 15.71 -12.76 -7.55
CA ASP A 331 15.05 -12.86 -8.85
C ASP A 331 15.24 -11.60 -9.68
N PHE A 332 16.11 -11.70 -10.67
CA PHE A 332 16.44 -10.59 -11.57
C PHE A 332 15.44 -10.43 -12.74
N SER A 333 14.41 -11.21 -12.83
CA SER A 333 13.34 -11.05 -13.82
C SER A 333 12.38 -9.90 -13.47
N SER A 334 12.43 -9.43 -12.23
CA SER A 334 11.59 -8.35 -11.73
C SER A 334 12.18 -6.96 -12.06
N ASP A 335 11.32 -5.99 -12.37
CA ASP A 335 11.69 -4.58 -12.52
C ASP A 335 12.19 -3.95 -11.20
N ALA A 336 11.97 -4.62 -10.07
CA ALA A 336 12.41 -4.18 -8.75
C ALA A 336 13.95 -4.15 -8.59
N VAL A 337 14.70 -4.79 -9.48
CA VAL A 337 16.18 -4.92 -9.35
C VAL A 337 16.95 -3.81 -10.07
N LYS A 338 16.33 -2.65 -10.29
CA LYS A 338 16.99 -1.49 -10.87
C LYS A 338 16.47 -0.21 -10.26
N ALA A 339 17.28 0.40 -9.40
CA ALA A 339 16.99 1.70 -8.84
C ALA A 339 17.22 2.83 -9.86
N PRO A 340 16.51 3.94 -9.75
CA PRO A 340 16.80 5.15 -10.54
C PRO A 340 18.25 5.61 -10.37
N THR A 341 18.86 6.08 -11.48
CA THR A 341 20.18 6.69 -11.44
C THR A 341 20.07 8.07 -10.81
N LEU A 342 20.88 8.33 -9.80
CA LEU A 342 20.90 9.59 -9.07
C LEU A 342 21.82 10.61 -9.73
N GLY A 343 21.61 11.89 -9.40
CA GLY A 343 22.49 12.98 -9.81
C GLY A 343 23.85 12.96 -9.10
N ALA A 344 24.75 13.88 -9.51
CA ALA A 344 26.02 14.04 -8.83
C ALA A 344 25.80 14.42 -7.36
N ASP A 345 26.63 13.90 -6.47
CA ASP A 345 26.59 14.12 -5.02
C ASP A 345 25.26 13.69 -4.36
N GLU A 346 24.49 12.83 -5.01
CA GLU A 346 23.29 12.24 -4.46
C GLU A 346 23.46 10.73 -4.35
N HIS A 347 23.10 10.17 -3.17
CA HIS A 347 23.18 8.75 -2.88
C HIS A 347 22.02 8.34 -1.98
N TYR A 348 21.68 7.06 -1.98
CA TYR A 348 20.65 6.53 -1.10
C TYR A 348 21.16 6.46 0.33
N VAL A 349 20.33 6.93 1.27
CA VAL A 349 20.57 6.83 2.72
C VAL A 349 19.63 5.84 3.39
N ASP A 350 18.50 5.56 2.75
CA ASP A 350 17.54 4.58 3.24
C ASP A 350 16.76 3.98 2.05
N VAL A 351 16.39 2.71 2.16
CA VAL A 351 15.53 2.01 1.20
C VAL A 351 14.55 1.14 1.98
N VAL A 352 13.29 1.14 1.60
CA VAL A 352 12.27 0.24 2.13
C VAL A 352 11.69 -0.61 1.01
N GLY A 353 11.36 -1.87 1.33
CA GLY A 353 10.81 -2.84 0.40
C GLY A 353 9.32 -3.03 0.59
N GLY A 354 8.61 -3.25 -0.51
CA GLY A 354 7.26 -3.77 -0.52
C GLY A 354 7.23 -5.20 -1.07
N ALA A 355 6.05 -5.69 -1.47
CA ALA A 355 5.95 -7.04 -2.04
C ALA A 355 6.79 -7.19 -3.32
N MET A 356 6.77 -6.20 -4.21
CA MET A 356 7.45 -6.23 -5.51
C MET A 356 7.98 -4.86 -5.94
N HIS A 357 8.18 -3.93 -5.01
CA HIS A 357 8.71 -2.58 -5.28
C HIS A 357 9.61 -2.13 -4.15
N TYR A 358 10.39 -1.09 -4.41
CA TYR A 358 11.22 -0.41 -3.43
C TYR A 358 10.92 1.09 -3.44
N THR A 359 11.15 1.71 -2.31
CA THR A 359 11.17 3.16 -2.15
C THR A 359 12.49 3.55 -1.50
N GLY A 360 13.22 4.49 -2.10
CA GLY A 360 14.50 4.95 -1.62
C GLY A 360 14.49 6.43 -1.29
N LEU A 361 15.12 6.78 -0.18
CA LEU A 361 15.38 8.14 0.28
C LEU A 361 16.84 8.50 0.03
N THR A 362 17.09 9.71 -0.45
CA THR A 362 18.45 10.19 -0.70
C THR A 362 18.91 11.18 0.36
N ASN A 363 20.23 11.38 0.43
CA ASN A 363 20.88 12.40 1.29
C ASN A 363 20.40 13.83 1.03
N LYS A 364 19.67 14.07 -0.07
CA LYS A 364 19.07 15.37 -0.41
C LYS A 364 17.60 15.47 -0.03
N GLY A 365 17.04 14.46 0.64
CA GLY A 365 15.62 14.41 1.00
C GLY A 365 14.69 14.16 -0.19
N ASN A 366 15.21 13.64 -1.31
CA ASN A 366 14.41 13.22 -2.44
C ASN A 366 14.01 11.75 -2.27
N VAL A 367 12.83 11.42 -2.77
CA VAL A 367 12.30 10.05 -2.74
C VAL A 367 12.16 9.53 -4.16
N TYR A 368 12.54 8.28 -4.36
CA TYR A 368 12.43 7.56 -5.63
C TYR A 368 11.76 6.22 -5.38
N THR A 369 10.92 5.77 -6.32
CA THR A 369 10.26 4.48 -6.27
C THR A 369 10.52 3.70 -7.54
N TRP A 370 10.67 2.38 -7.44
CA TRP A 370 10.90 1.51 -8.58
C TRP A 370 10.40 0.10 -8.32
N GLY A 371 10.21 -0.65 -9.40
CA GLY A 371 9.69 -2.01 -9.36
C GLY A 371 8.31 -2.11 -9.97
N ARG A 372 7.50 -3.04 -9.45
CA ARG A 372 6.14 -3.27 -9.94
C ARG A 372 5.22 -2.08 -9.63
N ASN A 373 4.41 -1.68 -10.62
CA ASN A 373 3.54 -0.50 -10.53
C ASN A 373 2.08 -0.77 -10.96
N ASN A 374 1.61 -1.99 -10.83
CA ASN A 374 0.23 -2.33 -11.22
C ASN A 374 -0.85 -1.88 -10.21
N LEU A 375 -0.44 -1.42 -9.04
CA LEU A 375 -1.29 -0.90 -7.96
C LEU A 375 -0.84 0.51 -7.53
N ASP A 376 -0.28 1.29 -8.45
CA ASP A 376 0.23 2.64 -8.23
C ASP A 376 1.36 2.72 -7.18
N GLN A 377 2.09 1.60 -6.94
CA GLN A 377 3.16 1.55 -5.94
C GLN A 377 4.32 2.50 -6.25
N CYS A 378 4.50 2.85 -7.53
CA CYS A 378 5.52 3.79 -7.99
C CYS A 378 4.92 5.12 -8.48
N GLU A 379 3.62 5.35 -8.31
CA GLU A 379 2.92 6.60 -8.67
C GLU A 379 2.98 7.59 -7.49
N MET A 380 4.17 8.11 -7.23
CA MET A 380 4.38 9.10 -6.17
C MET A 380 3.66 10.41 -6.50
N PRO A 381 2.81 10.96 -5.60
CA PRO A 381 2.08 12.20 -5.86
C PRO A 381 3.02 13.42 -5.92
N GLY A 382 3.17 14.01 -7.10
CA GLY A 382 3.93 15.23 -7.28
C GLY A 382 5.43 15.10 -6.97
N LYS A 383 6.09 16.23 -6.70
CA LYS A 383 7.49 16.24 -6.29
C LYS A 383 7.58 16.11 -4.77
N THR A 384 7.99 14.95 -4.28
CA THR A 384 8.19 14.68 -2.87
C THR A 384 9.63 15.04 -2.48
N THR A 385 9.81 16.13 -1.75
CA THR A 385 11.10 16.66 -1.27
C THR A 385 11.00 17.06 0.19
N GLY A 386 12.13 17.19 0.87
CA GLY A 386 12.16 17.52 2.30
C GLY A 386 11.79 16.34 3.19
N VAL A 387 11.93 15.14 2.66
CA VAL A 387 11.66 13.90 3.39
C VAL A 387 12.86 13.53 4.25
N SER A 388 12.60 13.14 5.49
CA SER A 388 13.59 12.67 6.45
C SER A 388 13.48 11.17 6.72
N LYS A 389 12.31 10.57 6.53
CA LYS A 389 12.03 9.16 6.77
C LYS A 389 11.09 8.60 5.71
N ILE A 390 11.28 7.34 5.38
CA ILE A 390 10.38 6.59 4.50
C ILE A 390 9.92 5.31 5.20
N TYR A 391 8.73 4.87 4.86
CA TYR A 391 8.16 3.60 5.33
C TYR A 391 7.48 2.90 4.18
N GLY A 392 7.40 1.57 4.26
CA GLY A 392 6.80 0.74 3.24
C GLY A 392 5.83 -0.28 3.81
N GLY A 393 4.98 -0.78 2.95
CA GLY A 393 4.18 -1.97 3.15
C GLY A 393 4.10 -2.74 1.84
N SER A 394 3.33 -3.81 1.80
CA SER A 394 3.31 -4.69 0.61
C SER A 394 3.00 -3.94 -0.69
N PHE A 395 2.07 -2.97 -0.66
CA PHE A 395 1.56 -2.29 -1.86
C PHE A 395 1.51 -0.78 -1.73
N GLN A 396 2.13 -0.21 -0.71
CA GLN A 396 2.09 1.22 -0.41
C GLN A 396 3.42 1.71 0.18
N SER A 397 3.63 3.01 0.09
CA SER A 397 4.79 3.69 0.67
C SER A 397 4.38 5.02 1.29
N TYR A 398 5.19 5.49 2.23
CA TYR A 398 4.95 6.71 3.00
C TYR A 398 6.25 7.52 3.10
N ALA A 399 6.12 8.83 2.99
CA ALA A 399 7.21 9.78 3.17
C ALA A 399 6.85 10.75 4.29
N VAL A 400 7.77 10.97 5.21
CA VAL A 400 7.61 11.74 6.44
C VAL A 400 8.73 12.76 6.53
N ASP A 401 8.45 13.98 6.99
CA ASP A 401 9.43 15.03 7.15
C ASP A 401 10.16 14.98 8.51
N GLU A 402 10.98 15.97 8.79
CA GLU A 402 11.76 16.08 10.03
C GLU A 402 10.90 16.34 11.28
N ASN A 403 9.65 16.80 11.10
CA ASN A 403 8.71 17.05 12.19
C ASN A 403 7.80 15.84 12.46
N ASP A 404 8.05 14.70 11.79
CA ASP A 404 7.22 13.51 11.84
C ASP A 404 5.83 13.69 11.21
N ASP A 405 5.69 14.70 10.32
CA ASP A 405 4.49 14.95 9.54
C ASP A 405 4.49 14.16 8.23
N LEU A 406 3.33 13.62 7.85
CA LEU A 406 3.15 12.93 6.58
C LEU A 406 3.28 13.91 5.41
N VAL A 407 4.34 13.78 4.62
CA VAL A 407 4.53 14.53 3.37
C VAL A 407 3.68 13.94 2.26
N SER A 408 3.71 12.61 2.12
CA SER A 408 3.01 11.91 1.03
C SER A 408 2.83 10.44 1.34
N SER A 409 1.79 9.84 0.75
CA SER A 409 1.56 8.40 0.72
C SER A 409 1.02 7.99 -0.63
N TRP A 410 1.41 6.83 -1.14
CA TRP A 410 1.00 6.32 -2.44
C TRP A 410 0.99 4.80 -2.46
N GLY A 411 0.50 4.24 -3.57
CA GLY A 411 0.27 2.82 -3.74
C GLY A 411 -1.21 2.48 -3.73
N LEU A 412 -1.56 1.28 -3.27
CA LEU A 412 -2.91 0.76 -3.32
C LEU A 412 -3.93 1.73 -2.72
N LYS A 413 -4.76 2.27 -3.60
CA LYS A 413 -5.92 3.11 -3.27
C LYS A 413 -7.17 2.28 -3.45
N GLY A 414 -8.00 2.19 -2.43
CA GLY A 414 -9.29 1.51 -2.46
C GLY A 414 -10.29 2.14 -3.40
#